data_327b14e9a9138a90f6245f835b788dcc
#
_entry.id   327b14e9a9138a90f6245f835b788dcc
#
_cell.length_a   1.000
_cell.length_b   1.000
_cell.length_c   1.000
_cell.angle_alpha   90.00
_cell.angle_beta   90.00
_cell.angle_gamma   90.00
#
_symmetry.space_group_name_H-M   'P 1'
#
loop_
_entity.id
_entity.type
_entity.pdbx_description
1 polymer ?
#
loop_
_entity_poly.entity_id
_entity_poly.type
_entity_poly.pdbx_seq_one_letter_code
_entity_poly.pdbx_strand_id
1 'polypeptide(L)'
;MDGNREHPTGPVFLIVLATISMFLPLSLHLFFPALPSVKAYFTTTETIANLTVSLPLFVMAFSSLVYGSLSDRFGRRPVLLGSITLFVAGSVLSAMADNIWLLVAGRIIQSAGGGGLGLARSIARDVFGADRLMKVLSYLTMAYALGPMIAGPVGGALVDMGGWRSILIAAGTFGAFIGIVCWFVMIETHTDRAASDRGFSLFRGYGTLLRNLRFNAYVLQSGFATAVFFTMATASSFLMIDYLDRPASEYGLYFMCFPAGFLTGSLISSRLAGRVRIEVMVLVGSLLLATGVFTQVGFIFAGIVTPLTIFLPGFLAILSQGISLPSAQSGAINVAGPLAGTAAGIGVFIQLLSAAVSTQLFGFVADGTPYPMAIVVTVFTVFALAVGIIPFVTRKRTDTA
;
A
#
# COMPACT_ATOMS: atom_id res chain seq x y z
N MET A 1 -2.88 15.44 41.77
CA MET A 1 -1.44 15.08 41.58
C MET A 1 -1.29 14.64 40.11
N ASP A 2 -1.31 15.60 39.21
CA ASP A 2 -1.12 15.36 37.79
C ASP A 2 0.39 15.31 37.51
N GLY A 3 0.91 14.11 37.49
CA GLY A 3 2.26 13.87 37.05
C GLY A 3 2.38 14.21 35.57
N ASN A 4 3.06 15.29 35.29
CA ASN A 4 3.57 15.67 33.98
C ASN A 4 4.46 14.53 33.43
N ARG A 5 3.85 13.47 32.88
CA ARG A 5 4.59 12.42 32.17
C ARG A 5 5.03 13.03 30.85
N GLU A 6 6.27 13.52 30.84
CA GLU A 6 6.91 13.92 29.59
C GLU A 6 6.75 12.79 28.57
N HIS A 7 6.10 13.09 27.47
CA HIS A 7 5.97 12.14 26.37
C HIS A 7 7.38 11.76 25.91
N PRO A 8 7.69 10.47 25.71
CA PRO A 8 9.00 10.04 25.27
C PRO A 8 9.23 10.52 23.83
N THR A 9 9.86 11.69 23.71
CA THR A 9 10.25 12.28 22.42
C THR A 9 11.65 11.82 21.99
N GLY A 10 12.19 10.82 22.66
CA GLY A 10 13.53 10.28 22.45
C GLY A 10 13.70 9.52 21.13
N PRO A 11 14.95 9.30 20.70
CA PRO A 11 15.26 8.60 19.44
C PRO A 11 14.71 7.16 19.40
N VAL A 12 14.65 6.47 20.54
CA VAL A 12 14.08 5.10 20.62
C VAL A 12 12.61 5.08 20.23
N PHE A 13 11.81 6.03 20.70
CA PHE A 13 10.40 6.13 20.36
C PHE A 13 10.20 6.40 18.86
N LEU A 14 11.02 7.27 18.26
CA LEU A 14 11.01 7.55 16.83
C LEU A 14 11.37 6.31 16.00
N ILE A 15 12.39 5.54 16.42
CA ILE A 15 12.78 4.29 15.77
C ILE A 15 11.64 3.28 15.81
N VAL A 16 10.96 3.13 16.94
CA VAL A 16 9.80 2.23 17.08
C VAL A 16 8.68 2.63 16.12
N LEU A 17 8.33 3.93 16.06
CA LEU A 17 7.31 4.42 15.12
C LEU A 17 7.72 4.20 13.66
N ALA A 18 8.99 4.43 13.32
CA ALA A 18 9.51 4.19 11.98
C ALA A 18 9.45 2.69 11.61
N THR A 19 9.80 1.80 12.56
CA THR A 19 9.72 0.35 12.37
C THR A 19 8.28 -0.11 12.15
N ILE A 20 7.32 0.40 12.93
CA ILE A 20 5.89 0.12 12.73
C ILE A 20 5.43 0.59 11.35
N SER A 21 5.85 1.80 10.93
CA SER A 21 5.49 2.36 9.63
C SER A 21 6.05 1.55 8.46
N MET A 22 7.25 1.00 8.60
CA MET A 22 7.90 0.14 7.60
C MET A 22 7.25 -1.24 7.55
N PHE A 23 6.83 -1.77 8.68
CA PHE A 23 6.40 -3.16 8.83
C PHE A 23 5.16 -3.50 7.99
N LEU A 24 4.19 -2.60 7.92
CA LEU A 24 2.98 -2.82 7.13
C LEU A 24 3.28 -3.07 5.64
N PRO A 25 3.95 -2.17 4.91
CA PRO A 25 4.28 -2.41 3.52
C PRO A 25 5.29 -3.56 3.34
N LEU A 26 6.24 -3.73 4.27
CA LEU A 26 7.16 -4.86 4.25
C LEU A 26 6.40 -6.19 4.23
N SER A 27 5.50 -6.42 5.19
CA SER A 27 4.76 -7.67 5.35
C SER A 27 3.83 -7.97 4.18
N LEU A 28 3.27 -6.92 3.55
CA LEU A 28 2.41 -7.07 2.40
C LEU A 28 3.18 -7.52 1.16
N HIS A 29 4.29 -6.84 0.87
CA HIS A 29 5.08 -7.09 -0.35
C HIS A 29 5.98 -8.34 -0.22
N LEU A 30 6.30 -8.74 1.00
CA LEU A 30 7.08 -9.95 1.29
C LEU A 30 6.40 -11.23 0.73
N PHE A 31 5.09 -11.21 0.56
CA PHE A 31 4.31 -12.37 0.16
C PHE A 31 4.22 -12.57 -1.37
N PHE A 32 4.51 -11.56 -2.20
CA PHE A 32 4.39 -11.72 -3.66
C PHE A 32 5.24 -12.87 -4.23
N PRO A 33 6.52 -13.06 -3.87
CA PRO A 33 7.31 -14.18 -4.39
C PRO A 33 6.80 -15.56 -3.94
N ALA A 34 5.93 -15.62 -2.92
CA ALA A 34 5.36 -16.88 -2.44
C ALA A 34 4.17 -17.39 -3.28
N LEU A 35 3.53 -16.53 -4.09
CA LEU A 35 2.29 -16.88 -4.80
C LEU A 35 2.40 -18.13 -5.68
N PRO A 36 3.44 -18.29 -6.53
CA PRO A 36 3.62 -19.52 -7.31
C PRO A 36 3.84 -20.76 -6.42
N SER A 37 4.63 -20.61 -5.35
CA SER A 37 4.86 -21.70 -4.38
C SER A 37 3.57 -22.11 -3.65
N VAL A 38 2.69 -21.17 -3.31
CA VAL A 38 1.35 -21.44 -2.74
C VAL A 38 0.48 -22.18 -3.75
N LYS A 39 0.44 -21.71 -5.02
CA LYS A 39 -0.30 -22.36 -6.11
C LYS A 39 0.15 -23.82 -6.27
N ALA A 40 1.45 -24.04 -6.34
CA ALA A 40 2.03 -25.37 -6.53
C ALA A 40 1.77 -26.30 -5.31
N TYR A 41 1.97 -25.80 -4.08
CA TYR A 41 1.79 -26.58 -2.86
C TYR A 41 0.35 -27.07 -2.67
N PHE A 42 -0.65 -26.23 -2.91
CA PHE A 42 -2.07 -26.57 -2.77
C PHE A 42 -2.70 -27.11 -4.08
N THR A 43 -1.90 -27.31 -5.12
CA THR A 43 -2.37 -27.78 -6.45
C THR A 43 -3.60 -27.03 -6.92
N THR A 44 -3.57 -25.71 -6.84
CA THR A 44 -4.70 -24.82 -7.08
C THR A 44 -4.48 -23.92 -8.31
N THR A 45 -5.50 -23.14 -8.67
CA THR A 45 -5.42 -22.17 -9.78
C THR A 45 -4.81 -20.84 -9.31
N GLU A 46 -4.33 -20.03 -10.25
CA GLU A 46 -3.89 -18.66 -9.98
C GLU A 46 -5.00 -17.80 -9.38
N THR A 47 -6.24 -18.03 -9.81
CA THR A 47 -7.44 -17.38 -9.25
C THR A 47 -7.53 -17.55 -7.74
N ILE A 48 -7.39 -18.81 -7.28
CA ILE A 48 -7.51 -19.13 -5.85
C ILE A 48 -6.26 -18.69 -5.08
N ALA A 49 -5.06 -18.87 -5.65
CA ALA A 49 -3.83 -18.38 -5.04
C ALA A 49 -3.85 -16.86 -4.84
N ASN A 50 -4.38 -16.09 -5.80
CA ASN A 50 -4.52 -14.64 -5.70
C ASN A 50 -5.48 -14.17 -4.59
N LEU A 51 -6.43 -15.00 -4.13
CA LEU A 51 -7.27 -14.69 -2.96
C LEU A 51 -6.43 -14.45 -1.70
N THR A 52 -5.24 -15.05 -1.61
CA THR A 52 -4.31 -14.84 -0.49
C THR A 52 -3.69 -13.43 -0.45
N VAL A 53 -3.86 -12.63 -1.50
CA VAL A 53 -3.44 -11.23 -1.60
C VAL A 53 -4.64 -10.29 -1.74
N SER A 54 -5.59 -10.60 -2.61
CA SER A 54 -6.72 -9.72 -2.91
C SER A 54 -7.68 -9.54 -1.73
N LEU A 55 -8.07 -10.62 -1.04
CA LEU A 55 -8.93 -10.51 0.14
C LEU A 55 -8.24 -9.79 1.31
N PRO A 56 -6.97 -10.07 1.64
CA PRO A 56 -6.18 -9.23 2.53
C PRO A 56 -6.21 -7.74 2.22
N LEU A 57 -5.97 -7.35 0.96
CA LEU A 57 -6.03 -5.95 0.53
C LEU A 57 -7.42 -5.35 0.72
N PHE A 58 -8.47 -6.09 0.38
CA PHE A 58 -9.85 -5.69 0.59
C PHE A 58 -10.13 -5.45 2.07
N VAL A 59 -9.79 -6.39 2.95
CA VAL A 59 -9.96 -6.26 4.40
C VAL A 59 -9.16 -5.07 4.94
N MET A 60 -7.93 -4.87 4.46
CA MET A 60 -7.10 -3.75 4.86
C MET A 60 -7.70 -2.40 4.44
N ALA A 61 -8.38 -2.32 3.29
CA ALA A 61 -9.09 -1.12 2.87
C ALA A 61 -10.15 -0.71 3.91
N PHE A 62 -10.99 -1.65 4.34
CA PHE A 62 -11.99 -1.39 5.36
C PHE A 62 -11.39 -1.13 6.74
N SER A 63 -10.39 -1.91 7.13
CA SER A 63 -9.70 -1.75 8.41
C SER A 63 -9.08 -0.37 8.55
N SER A 64 -8.52 0.21 7.48
CA SER A 64 -7.93 1.54 7.50
C SER A 64 -8.91 2.66 7.88
N LEU A 65 -10.20 2.49 7.55
CA LEU A 65 -11.26 3.43 7.95
C LEU A 65 -11.66 3.29 9.42
N VAL A 66 -11.55 2.07 9.96
CA VAL A 66 -12.05 1.75 11.30
C VAL A 66 -11.02 2.07 12.39
N TYR A 67 -9.74 1.77 12.14
CA TYR A 67 -8.71 1.90 13.18
C TYR A 67 -8.50 3.33 13.68
N GLY A 68 -8.67 4.34 12.83
CA GLY A 68 -8.63 5.73 13.25
C GLY A 68 -9.63 6.01 14.37
N SER A 69 -10.91 5.75 14.08
CA SER A 69 -12.01 5.97 15.03
C SER A 69 -11.94 5.04 16.25
N LEU A 70 -11.49 3.80 16.06
CA LEU A 70 -11.32 2.84 17.15
C LEU A 70 -10.28 3.33 18.15
N SER A 71 -9.15 3.86 17.64
CA SER A 71 -8.06 4.37 18.46
C SER A 71 -8.39 5.71 19.14
N ASP A 72 -9.26 6.52 18.55
CA ASP A 72 -9.77 7.74 19.18
C ASP A 72 -10.68 7.40 20.37
N ARG A 73 -11.43 6.28 20.29
CA ARG A 73 -12.37 5.86 21.37
C ARG A 73 -11.69 5.06 22.47
N PHE A 74 -10.85 4.08 22.11
CA PHE A 74 -10.26 3.14 23.05
C PHE A 74 -8.84 3.49 23.50
N GLY A 75 -8.23 4.48 22.83
CA GLY A 75 -6.84 4.88 23.05
C GLY A 75 -5.90 4.28 21.97
N ARG A 76 -4.77 4.98 21.75
CA ARG A 76 -3.79 4.59 20.71
C ARG A 76 -3.08 3.28 21.04
N ARG A 77 -2.59 3.16 22.29
CA ARG A 77 -1.80 2.02 22.74
C ARG A 77 -2.56 0.69 22.71
N PRO A 78 -3.75 0.52 23.32
CA PRO A 78 -4.45 -0.75 23.33
C PRO A 78 -4.89 -1.17 21.93
N VAL A 79 -5.29 -0.22 21.08
CA VAL A 79 -5.69 -0.53 19.70
C VAL A 79 -4.51 -0.96 18.85
N LEU A 80 -3.35 -0.31 19.00
CA LEU A 80 -2.11 -0.71 18.32
C LEU A 80 -1.67 -2.11 18.76
N LEU A 81 -1.61 -2.38 20.05
CA LEU A 81 -1.22 -3.70 20.58
C LEU A 81 -2.21 -4.80 20.16
N GLY A 82 -3.50 -4.52 20.21
CA GLY A 82 -4.54 -5.44 19.73
C GLY A 82 -4.38 -5.74 18.22
N SER A 83 -4.06 -4.72 17.43
CA SER A 83 -3.83 -4.89 15.99
C SER A 83 -2.59 -5.76 15.69
N ILE A 84 -1.49 -5.55 16.42
CA ILE A 84 -0.27 -6.37 16.29
C ILE A 84 -0.56 -7.83 16.73
N THR A 85 -1.30 -8.02 17.82
CA THR A 85 -1.70 -9.36 18.28
C THR A 85 -2.51 -10.09 17.21
N LEU A 86 -3.49 -9.38 16.61
CA LEU A 86 -4.31 -9.93 15.52
C LEU A 86 -3.45 -10.28 14.29
N PHE A 87 -2.49 -9.41 13.94
CA PHE A 87 -1.53 -9.67 12.86
C PHE A 87 -0.70 -10.93 13.12
N VAL A 88 -0.15 -11.08 14.33
CA VAL A 88 0.65 -12.25 14.72
C VAL A 88 -0.20 -13.53 14.72
N ALA A 89 -1.41 -13.47 15.28
CA ALA A 89 -2.33 -14.62 15.29
C ALA A 89 -2.67 -15.06 13.86
N GLY A 90 -2.96 -14.11 12.96
CA GLY A 90 -3.21 -14.40 11.55
C GLY A 90 -1.98 -14.99 10.84
N SER A 91 -0.77 -14.52 11.18
CA SER A 91 0.48 -15.05 10.63
C SER A 91 0.71 -16.50 11.06
N VAL A 92 0.50 -16.81 12.34
CA VAL A 92 0.62 -18.18 12.88
C VAL A 92 -0.42 -19.09 12.23
N LEU A 93 -1.68 -18.66 12.17
CA LEU A 93 -2.74 -19.44 11.53
C LEU A 93 -2.43 -19.74 10.05
N SER A 94 -1.93 -18.72 9.34
CA SER A 94 -1.53 -18.87 7.95
C SER A 94 -0.35 -19.84 7.77
N ALA A 95 0.65 -19.78 8.65
CA ALA A 95 1.82 -20.66 8.59
C ALA A 95 1.47 -22.14 8.88
N MET A 96 0.45 -22.37 9.71
CA MET A 96 -0.06 -23.71 10.05
C MET A 96 -1.07 -24.26 9.04
N ALA A 97 -1.37 -23.53 7.95
CA ALA A 97 -2.42 -23.93 7.04
C ALA A 97 -2.11 -25.23 6.28
N ASP A 98 -3.03 -26.20 6.37
CA ASP A 98 -2.99 -27.47 5.65
C ASP A 98 -3.86 -27.44 4.37
N ASN A 99 -4.69 -26.41 4.21
CA ASN A 99 -5.51 -26.16 3.05
C ASN A 99 -5.51 -24.67 2.70
N ILE A 100 -5.83 -24.38 1.43
CA ILE A 100 -5.78 -23.01 0.91
C ILE A 100 -6.77 -22.07 1.62
N TRP A 101 -7.94 -22.58 2.05
CA TRP A 101 -8.95 -21.74 2.68
C TRP A 101 -8.54 -21.30 4.10
N LEU A 102 -7.82 -22.18 4.83
CA LEU A 102 -7.24 -21.82 6.11
C LEU A 102 -6.13 -20.77 5.94
N LEU A 103 -5.31 -20.89 4.88
CA LEU A 103 -4.33 -19.86 4.53
C LEU A 103 -5.04 -18.52 4.24
N VAL A 104 -6.07 -18.52 3.41
CA VAL A 104 -6.84 -17.31 3.09
C VAL A 104 -7.44 -16.70 4.36
N ALA A 105 -8.06 -17.50 5.22
CA ALA A 105 -8.63 -17.03 6.48
C ALA A 105 -7.57 -16.40 7.41
N GLY A 106 -6.43 -17.06 7.56
CA GLY A 106 -5.31 -16.53 8.34
C GLY A 106 -4.77 -15.21 7.76
N ARG A 107 -4.67 -15.12 6.43
CA ARG A 107 -4.26 -13.87 5.73
C ARG A 107 -5.26 -12.73 5.92
N ILE A 108 -6.56 -13.01 5.94
CA ILE A 108 -7.62 -12.04 6.26
C ILE A 108 -7.42 -11.50 7.68
N ILE A 109 -7.23 -12.39 8.67
CA ILE A 109 -7.01 -12.01 10.07
C ILE A 109 -5.72 -11.19 10.21
N GLN A 110 -4.63 -11.62 9.56
CA GLN A 110 -3.35 -10.91 9.53
C GLN A 110 -3.53 -9.48 9.01
N SER A 111 -4.24 -9.32 7.90
CA SER A 111 -4.44 -8.00 7.28
C SER A 111 -5.42 -7.11 8.04
N ALA A 112 -6.40 -7.69 8.71
CA ALA A 112 -7.24 -6.95 9.65
C ALA A 112 -6.37 -6.30 10.74
N GLY A 113 -5.41 -7.05 11.30
CA GLY A 113 -4.42 -6.48 12.23
C GLY A 113 -3.50 -5.45 11.57
N GLY A 114 -3.06 -5.71 10.33
CA GLY A 114 -2.18 -4.82 9.58
C GLY A 114 -2.70 -3.38 9.46
N GLY A 115 -4.01 -3.19 9.32
CA GLY A 115 -4.63 -1.86 9.25
C GLY A 115 -4.32 -0.94 10.45
N GLY A 116 -4.13 -1.52 11.64
CA GLY A 116 -3.81 -0.76 12.85
C GLY A 116 -2.37 -0.23 12.90
N LEU A 117 -1.47 -0.78 12.10
CA LEU A 117 -0.08 -0.29 12.02
C LEU A 117 0.01 1.12 11.42
N GLY A 118 -1.02 1.58 10.69
CA GLY A 118 -1.15 2.96 10.21
C GLY A 118 -1.26 4.01 11.32
N LEU A 119 -1.58 3.60 12.57
CA LEU A 119 -1.68 4.48 13.73
C LEU A 119 -0.35 5.16 14.10
N ALA A 120 0.79 4.67 13.62
CA ALA A 120 2.10 5.31 13.88
C ALA A 120 2.11 6.80 13.53
N ARG A 121 1.43 7.21 12.44
CA ARG A 121 1.30 8.63 12.05
C ARG A 121 0.42 9.42 13.01
N SER A 122 -0.66 8.84 13.51
CA SER A 122 -1.55 9.47 14.50
C SER A 122 -0.83 9.64 15.83
N ILE A 123 -0.12 8.62 16.30
CA ILE A 123 0.69 8.66 17.51
C ILE A 123 1.79 9.74 17.38
N ALA A 124 2.46 9.81 16.22
CA ALA A 124 3.44 10.86 15.98
C ALA A 124 2.84 12.26 16.09
N ARG A 125 1.63 12.45 15.56
CA ARG A 125 0.90 13.73 15.67
C ARG A 125 0.54 14.09 17.11
N ASP A 126 0.16 13.09 17.92
CA ASP A 126 -0.25 13.29 19.31
C ASP A 126 0.95 13.63 20.22
N VAL A 127 2.17 13.13 19.89
CA VAL A 127 3.38 13.24 20.73
C VAL A 127 4.28 14.40 20.33
N PHE A 128 4.46 14.64 19.02
CA PHE A 128 5.40 15.65 18.53
C PHE A 128 4.66 16.95 18.20
N GLY A 129 5.12 18.05 18.79
CA GLY A 129 4.59 19.39 18.49
C GLY A 129 4.79 19.80 17.04
N ALA A 130 4.07 20.84 16.60
CA ALA A 130 4.01 21.30 15.21
C ALA A 130 5.40 21.48 14.58
N ASP A 131 6.38 21.99 15.34
CA ASP A 131 7.75 22.29 14.86
C ASP A 131 8.54 21.03 14.48
N ARG A 132 8.29 19.90 15.17
CA ARG A 132 9.00 18.63 14.93
C ARG A 132 8.19 17.63 14.10
N LEU A 133 6.87 17.80 14.05
CA LEU A 133 5.95 16.87 13.41
C LEU A 133 6.30 16.62 11.94
N MET A 134 6.57 17.67 11.17
CA MET A 134 6.93 17.55 9.75
C MET A 134 8.17 16.66 9.53
N LYS A 135 9.20 16.86 10.36
CA LYS A 135 10.43 16.06 10.30
C LYS A 135 10.18 14.60 10.66
N VAL A 136 9.39 14.36 11.70
CA VAL A 136 9.01 13.00 12.14
C VAL A 136 8.20 12.29 11.07
N LEU A 137 7.18 12.93 10.53
CA LEU A 137 6.36 12.34 9.45
C LEU A 137 7.19 12.02 8.20
N SER A 138 8.22 12.84 7.90
CA SER A 138 9.16 12.56 6.81
C SER A 138 9.94 11.27 7.07
N TYR A 139 10.45 11.06 8.30
CA TYR A 139 11.14 9.82 8.67
C TYR A 139 10.21 8.60 8.59
N LEU A 140 8.95 8.72 9.05
CA LEU A 140 7.98 7.62 8.95
C LEU A 140 7.66 7.29 7.49
N THR A 141 7.57 8.31 6.62
CA THR A 141 7.32 8.11 5.19
C THR A 141 8.53 7.45 4.50
N MET A 142 9.76 7.84 4.85
CA MET A 142 10.97 7.17 4.36
C MET A 142 11.02 5.70 4.79
N ALA A 143 10.74 5.43 6.07
CA ALA A 143 10.68 4.06 6.59
C ALA A 143 9.61 3.23 5.85
N TYR A 144 8.41 3.80 5.65
CA TYR A 144 7.35 3.17 4.88
C TYR A 144 7.80 2.77 3.46
N ALA A 145 8.52 3.64 2.78
CA ALA A 145 9.00 3.41 1.41
C ALA A 145 10.14 2.38 1.33
N LEU A 146 10.92 2.19 2.40
CA LEU A 146 11.96 1.15 2.47
C LEU A 146 11.37 -0.26 2.58
N GLY A 147 10.17 -0.40 3.14
CA GLY A 147 9.53 -1.71 3.33
C GLY A 147 9.47 -2.55 2.05
N PRO A 148 8.88 -2.08 0.95
CA PRO A 148 8.82 -2.81 -0.32
C PRO A 148 10.18 -3.10 -0.94
N MET A 149 11.18 -2.21 -0.76
CA MET A 149 12.55 -2.45 -1.28
C MET A 149 13.21 -3.66 -0.61
N ILE A 150 13.02 -3.80 0.70
CA ILE A 150 13.57 -4.93 1.46
C ILE A 150 12.74 -6.20 1.22
N ALA A 151 11.43 -6.03 1.05
CA ALA A 151 10.48 -7.14 0.95
C ALA A 151 10.77 -8.09 -0.22
N GLY A 152 11.13 -7.56 -1.39
CA GLY A 152 11.40 -8.38 -2.57
C GLY A 152 12.54 -9.37 -2.36
N PRO A 153 13.79 -8.89 -2.14
CA PRO A 153 14.95 -9.77 -1.93
C PRO A 153 14.80 -10.71 -0.74
N VAL A 154 14.30 -10.20 0.41
CA VAL A 154 14.12 -11.02 1.60
C VAL A 154 13.03 -12.07 1.38
N GLY A 155 11.91 -11.69 0.77
CA GLY A 155 10.82 -12.61 0.48
C GLY A 155 11.23 -13.70 -0.50
N GLY A 156 11.92 -13.34 -1.58
CA GLY A 156 12.44 -14.31 -2.54
C GLY A 156 13.42 -15.31 -1.91
N ALA A 157 14.39 -14.80 -1.15
CA ALA A 157 15.34 -15.67 -0.45
C ALA A 157 14.65 -16.61 0.56
N LEU A 158 13.68 -16.11 1.31
CA LEU A 158 12.90 -16.93 2.26
C LEU A 158 12.12 -18.04 1.54
N VAL A 159 11.53 -17.75 0.37
CA VAL A 159 10.82 -18.78 -0.42
C VAL A 159 11.78 -19.85 -0.90
N ASP A 160 12.94 -19.49 -1.44
CA ASP A 160 13.93 -20.45 -1.94
C ASP A 160 14.50 -21.32 -0.82
N MET A 161 14.64 -20.79 0.41
CA MET A 161 15.19 -21.51 1.56
C MET A 161 14.17 -22.39 2.29
N GLY A 162 12.92 -21.96 2.40
CA GLY A 162 11.94 -22.63 3.28
C GLY A 162 10.49 -22.61 2.75
N GLY A 163 10.30 -22.28 1.46
CA GLY A 163 8.99 -22.21 0.84
C GLY A 163 8.12 -21.06 1.37
N TRP A 164 6.88 -21.02 0.96
CA TRP A 164 5.94 -19.94 1.28
C TRP A 164 5.67 -19.75 2.80
N ARG A 165 5.79 -20.83 3.60
CA ARG A 165 5.57 -20.75 5.06
C ARG A 165 6.63 -19.93 5.77
N SER A 166 7.87 -19.92 5.28
CA SER A 166 8.97 -19.16 5.87
C SER A 166 8.69 -17.66 5.94
N ILE A 167 7.99 -17.11 4.95
CA ILE A 167 7.56 -15.72 4.92
C ILE A 167 6.59 -15.40 6.05
N LEU A 168 5.61 -16.26 6.29
CA LEU A 168 4.60 -16.08 7.31
C LEU A 168 5.18 -16.20 8.72
N ILE A 169 6.12 -17.14 8.90
CA ILE A 169 6.88 -17.30 10.14
C ILE A 169 7.74 -16.06 10.39
N ALA A 170 8.48 -15.59 9.38
CA ALA A 170 9.30 -14.37 9.50
C ALA A 170 8.46 -13.13 9.81
N ALA A 171 7.35 -12.93 9.11
CA ALA A 171 6.42 -11.81 9.36
C ALA A 171 5.80 -11.90 10.76
N GLY A 172 5.37 -13.08 11.20
CA GLY A 172 4.81 -13.32 12.52
C GLY A 172 5.82 -13.08 13.64
N THR A 173 7.05 -13.59 13.48
CA THR A 173 8.14 -13.41 14.45
C THR A 173 8.53 -11.94 14.57
N PHE A 174 8.68 -11.24 13.44
CA PHE A 174 8.99 -9.82 13.45
C PHE A 174 7.83 -9.00 14.03
N GLY A 175 6.58 -9.36 13.71
CA GLY A 175 5.40 -8.75 14.33
C GLY A 175 5.34 -8.96 15.84
N ALA A 176 5.64 -10.16 16.33
CA ALA A 176 5.72 -10.46 17.77
C ALA A 176 6.83 -9.65 18.44
N PHE A 177 8.01 -9.55 17.81
CA PHE A 177 9.11 -8.71 18.30
C PHE A 177 8.68 -7.24 18.42
N ILE A 178 8.07 -6.67 17.38
CA ILE A 178 7.53 -5.30 17.42
C ILE A 178 6.47 -5.19 18.53
N GLY A 179 5.59 -6.16 18.69
CA GLY A 179 4.58 -6.18 19.74
C GLY A 179 5.19 -6.10 21.14
N ILE A 180 6.23 -6.89 21.39
CA ILE A 180 6.96 -6.86 22.67
C ILE A 180 7.61 -5.49 22.88
N VAL A 181 8.31 -4.94 21.89
CA VAL A 181 8.91 -3.62 21.97
C VAL A 181 7.84 -2.54 22.23
N CYS A 182 6.72 -2.59 21.51
CA CYS A 182 5.59 -1.67 21.72
C CYS A 182 4.99 -1.77 23.13
N TRP A 183 4.91 -2.98 23.68
CA TRP A 183 4.40 -3.20 25.04
C TRP A 183 5.21 -2.41 26.08
N PHE A 184 6.52 -2.37 25.94
CA PHE A 184 7.42 -1.68 26.89
C PHE A 184 7.62 -0.20 26.56
N VAL A 185 7.66 0.19 25.29
CA VAL A 185 8.04 1.54 24.86
C VAL A 185 6.83 2.46 24.65
N MET A 186 5.69 1.89 24.17
CA MET A 186 4.54 2.70 23.83
C MET A 186 3.74 3.07 25.07
N ILE A 187 3.48 4.37 25.21
CA ILE A 187 2.57 4.93 26.21
C ILE A 187 1.23 5.29 25.57
N GLU A 188 0.19 5.48 26.39
CA GLU A 188 -1.06 6.04 25.89
C GLU A 188 -0.87 7.52 25.58
N THR A 189 -1.16 7.90 24.33
CA THR A 189 -0.96 9.27 23.85
C THR A 189 -2.27 10.04 23.70
N HIS A 190 -3.40 9.35 23.67
CA HIS A 190 -4.73 9.96 23.56
C HIS A 190 -5.43 9.94 24.91
N THR A 191 -5.26 11.03 25.70
CA THR A 191 -5.81 11.13 27.05
C THR A 191 -7.19 11.79 27.09
N ASP A 192 -7.58 12.54 26.07
CA ASP A 192 -8.82 13.36 26.06
C ASP A 192 -9.99 12.60 25.42
N ARG A 193 -10.52 11.62 26.15
CA ARG A 193 -11.63 10.76 25.71
C ARG A 193 -12.99 11.49 25.63
N ALA A 194 -13.12 12.63 26.31
CA ALA A 194 -14.37 13.39 26.37
C ALA A 194 -14.72 14.10 25.03
N ALA A 195 -13.74 14.31 24.16
CA ALA A 195 -13.98 14.89 22.83
C ALA A 195 -14.56 13.86 21.81
N SER A 196 -14.50 12.57 22.13
CA SER A 196 -14.91 11.45 21.27
C SER A 196 -16.42 11.21 21.24
N ASP A 197 -17.19 11.79 22.16
CA ASP A 197 -18.66 11.65 22.22
C ASP A 197 -19.43 12.46 21.14
N ARG A 198 -18.71 13.20 20.30
CA ARG A 198 -19.31 13.78 19.09
C ARG A 198 -19.55 12.70 18.04
N GLY A 199 -20.67 12.01 18.22
CA GLY A 199 -21.31 11.04 17.33
C GLY A 199 -20.44 10.41 16.26
N PHE A 200 -20.28 9.08 16.34
CA PHE A 200 -19.65 8.21 15.36
C PHE A 200 -20.26 8.43 13.96
N SER A 201 -19.82 9.45 13.26
CA SER A 201 -20.26 9.78 11.91
C SER A 201 -19.13 9.47 10.92
N LEU A 202 -18.81 8.15 10.75
CA LEU A 202 -17.89 7.66 9.73
C LEU A 202 -18.26 8.19 8.34
N PHE A 203 -19.53 8.45 8.11
CA PHE A 203 -20.06 8.78 6.77
C PHE A 203 -20.39 10.26 6.57
N ARG A 204 -20.10 11.14 7.56
CA ARG A 204 -20.40 12.58 7.42
C ARG A 204 -19.48 13.20 6.39
N GLY A 205 -20.06 13.76 5.35
CA GLY A 205 -19.33 14.43 4.26
C GLY A 205 -18.97 13.52 3.07
N TYR A 206 -19.11 12.18 3.17
CA TYR A 206 -18.86 11.29 2.03
C TYR A 206 -19.71 11.66 0.81
N GLY A 207 -21.00 11.86 0.99
CA GLY A 207 -21.90 12.22 -0.10
C GLY A 207 -21.53 13.53 -0.80
N THR A 208 -20.99 14.49 -0.05
CA THR A 208 -20.53 15.78 -0.62
C THR A 208 -19.27 15.59 -1.45
N LEU A 209 -18.30 14.82 -0.94
CA LEU A 209 -17.04 14.57 -1.64
C LEU A 209 -17.26 13.72 -2.89
N LEU A 210 -18.05 12.63 -2.79
CA LEU A 210 -18.32 11.73 -3.91
C LEU A 210 -19.14 12.36 -5.03
N ARG A 211 -19.80 13.48 -4.80
CA ARG A 211 -20.46 14.29 -5.85
C ARG A 211 -19.51 15.26 -6.55
N ASN A 212 -18.32 15.47 -6.02
CA ASN A 212 -17.35 16.39 -6.62
C ASN A 212 -16.50 15.68 -7.68
N LEU A 213 -16.65 16.06 -8.94
CA LEU A 213 -15.97 15.44 -10.07
C LEU A 213 -14.43 15.52 -9.96
N ARG A 214 -13.89 16.68 -9.54
CA ARG A 214 -12.43 16.85 -9.40
C ARG A 214 -11.88 15.99 -8.27
N PHE A 215 -12.58 15.91 -7.15
CA PHE A 215 -12.21 15.01 -6.05
C PHE A 215 -12.16 13.56 -6.53
N ASN A 216 -13.22 13.07 -7.16
CA ASN A 216 -13.29 11.70 -7.67
C ASN A 216 -12.19 11.43 -8.70
N ALA A 217 -11.89 12.39 -9.58
CA ALA A 217 -10.84 12.22 -10.56
C ALA A 217 -9.45 12.01 -9.92
N TYR A 218 -9.10 12.78 -8.88
CA TYR A 218 -7.84 12.60 -8.15
C TYR A 218 -7.79 11.25 -7.44
N VAL A 219 -8.85 10.89 -6.74
CA VAL A 219 -8.90 9.66 -5.95
C VAL A 219 -8.91 8.43 -6.84
N LEU A 220 -9.68 8.42 -7.92
CA LEU A 220 -9.74 7.31 -8.87
C LEU A 220 -8.44 7.17 -9.66
N GLN A 221 -7.79 8.28 -10.07
CA GLN A 221 -6.49 8.22 -10.73
C GLN A 221 -5.45 7.52 -9.84
N SER A 222 -5.38 7.90 -8.56
CA SER A 222 -4.47 7.26 -7.62
C SER A 222 -4.84 5.78 -7.36
N GLY A 223 -6.13 5.45 -7.34
CA GLY A 223 -6.63 4.09 -7.21
C GLY A 223 -6.24 3.22 -8.41
N PHE A 224 -6.49 3.68 -9.63
CA PHE A 224 -6.16 2.92 -10.85
C PHE A 224 -4.64 2.77 -11.06
N ALA A 225 -3.85 3.80 -10.75
CA ALA A 225 -2.38 3.68 -10.76
C ALA A 225 -1.88 2.63 -9.74
N THR A 226 -2.51 2.58 -8.55
CA THR A 226 -2.21 1.56 -7.54
C THR A 226 -2.64 0.17 -8.01
N ALA A 227 -3.77 0.04 -8.70
CA ALA A 227 -4.22 -1.19 -9.32
C ALA A 227 -3.20 -1.75 -10.32
N VAL A 228 -2.63 -0.89 -11.17
CA VAL A 228 -1.55 -1.28 -12.10
C VAL A 228 -0.35 -1.83 -11.35
N PHE A 229 0.11 -1.13 -10.28
CA PHE A 229 1.24 -1.59 -9.48
C PHE A 229 1.00 -2.98 -8.89
N PHE A 230 -0.13 -3.20 -8.22
CA PHE A 230 -0.41 -4.49 -7.57
C PHE A 230 -0.62 -5.62 -8.58
N THR A 231 -1.25 -5.35 -9.71
CA THR A 231 -1.36 -6.32 -10.81
C THR A 231 0.02 -6.69 -11.35
N MET A 232 0.89 -5.69 -11.62
CA MET A 232 2.26 -5.94 -12.09
C MET A 232 3.06 -6.75 -11.06
N ALA A 233 2.98 -6.38 -9.78
CA ALA A 233 3.68 -7.07 -8.71
C ALA A 233 3.26 -8.54 -8.59
N THR A 234 1.96 -8.81 -8.66
CA THR A 234 1.42 -10.16 -8.56
C THR A 234 1.72 -10.98 -9.82
N ALA A 235 1.40 -10.44 -11.01
CA ALA A 235 1.58 -11.13 -12.27
C ALA A 235 3.04 -11.41 -12.58
N SER A 236 3.95 -10.47 -12.30
CA SER A 236 5.38 -10.68 -12.54
C SER A 236 5.98 -11.78 -11.66
N SER A 237 5.39 -12.08 -10.49
CA SER A 237 5.79 -13.23 -9.68
C SER A 237 5.52 -14.55 -10.42
N PHE A 238 4.31 -14.73 -10.95
CA PHE A 238 3.98 -15.91 -11.75
C PHE A 238 4.79 -15.97 -13.05
N LEU A 239 4.97 -14.83 -13.74
CA LEU A 239 5.77 -14.80 -14.98
C LEU A 239 7.24 -15.14 -14.74
N MET A 240 7.83 -14.68 -13.66
CA MET A 240 9.23 -15.01 -13.36
C MET A 240 9.41 -16.46 -12.97
N ILE A 241 8.55 -16.98 -12.10
CA ILE A 241 8.74 -18.29 -11.46
C ILE A 241 8.12 -19.41 -12.30
N ASP A 242 6.85 -19.26 -12.72
CA ASP A 242 6.14 -20.33 -13.44
C ASP A 242 6.41 -20.30 -14.96
N TYR A 243 6.49 -19.09 -15.58
CA TYR A 243 6.63 -18.97 -17.04
C TYR A 243 8.10 -18.94 -17.49
N LEU A 244 8.97 -18.20 -16.80
CA LEU A 244 10.40 -18.07 -17.14
C LEU A 244 11.29 -19.06 -16.37
N ASP A 245 10.74 -19.88 -15.48
CA ASP A 245 11.44 -20.88 -14.65
C ASP A 245 12.63 -20.27 -13.86
N ARG A 246 12.38 -19.10 -13.22
CA ARG A 246 13.38 -18.39 -12.44
C ARG A 246 13.14 -18.57 -10.94
N PRO A 247 14.19 -18.60 -10.11
CA PRO A 247 14.04 -18.71 -8.66
C PRO A 247 13.32 -17.49 -8.06
N ALA A 248 12.65 -17.66 -6.93
CA ALA A 248 11.93 -16.59 -6.25
C ALA A 248 12.85 -15.46 -5.78
N SER A 249 14.10 -15.77 -5.45
CA SER A 249 15.12 -14.76 -5.11
C SER A 249 15.45 -13.84 -6.29
N GLU A 250 15.50 -14.37 -7.50
CA GLU A 250 15.71 -13.55 -8.71
C GLU A 250 14.53 -12.60 -8.96
N TYR A 251 13.29 -13.10 -8.83
CA TYR A 251 12.10 -12.22 -8.83
C TYR A 251 12.25 -11.11 -7.78
N GLY A 252 12.63 -11.47 -6.55
CA GLY A 252 12.80 -10.52 -5.46
C GLY A 252 13.78 -9.39 -5.76
N LEU A 253 14.90 -9.73 -6.42
CA LEU A 253 15.90 -8.74 -6.85
C LEU A 253 15.34 -7.80 -7.93
N TYR A 254 14.72 -8.34 -8.98
CA TYR A 254 14.10 -7.52 -10.03
C TYR A 254 12.93 -6.68 -9.50
N PHE A 255 12.16 -7.19 -8.53
CA PHE A 255 11.08 -6.45 -7.90
C PHE A 255 11.53 -5.12 -7.29
N MET A 256 12.80 -4.99 -6.86
CA MET A 256 13.34 -3.73 -6.34
C MET A 256 13.23 -2.58 -7.35
N CYS A 257 13.13 -2.86 -8.64
CA CYS A 257 12.90 -1.85 -9.68
C CYS A 257 11.62 -1.04 -9.42
N PHE A 258 10.55 -1.68 -8.92
CA PHE A 258 9.28 -1.02 -8.69
C PHE A 258 9.35 0.00 -7.54
N PRO A 259 9.72 -0.35 -6.30
CA PRO A 259 9.88 0.63 -5.23
C PRO A 259 11.00 1.64 -5.53
N ALA A 260 12.06 1.29 -6.25
CA ALA A 260 13.07 2.24 -6.70
C ALA A 260 12.50 3.28 -7.67
N GLY A 261 11.65 2.85 -8.61
CA GLY A 261 10.89 3.75 -9.48
C GLY A 261 10.01 4.70 -8.67
N PHE A 262 9.23 4.16 -7.73
CA PHE A 262 8.37 4.97 -6.85
C PHE A 262 9.15 6.03 -6.07
N LEU A 263 10.27 5.65 -5.45
CA LEU A 263 11.13 6.57 -4.70
C LEU A 263 11.71 7.66 -5.60
N THR A 264 12.21 7.30 -6.79
CA THR A 264 12.74 8.25 -7.77
C THR A 264 11.65 9.24 -8.20
N GLY A 265 10.46 8.75 -8.54
CA GLY A 265 9.31 9.58 -8.87
C GLY A 265 8.88 10.51 -7.73
N SER A 266 8.86 10.01 -6.49
CA SER A 266 8.52 10.80 -5.30
C SER A 266 9.57 11.90 -5.03
N LEU A 267 10.85 11.63 -5.26
CA LEU A 267 11.91 12.63 -5.17
C LEU A 267 11.75 13.71 -6.24
N ILE A 268 11.42 13.34 -7.48
CA ILE A 268 11.10 14.28 -8.55
C ILE A 268 9.89 15.14 -8.15
N SER A 269 8.82 14.50 -7.68
CA SER A 269 7.61 15.17 -7.22
C SER A 269 7.90 16.20 -6.11
N SER A 270 8.72 15.84 -5.13
CA SER A 270 9.08 16.72 -4.02
C SER A 270 9.86 17.96 -4.47
N ARG A 271 10.75 17.82 -5.47
CA ARG A 271 11.52 18.95 -6.04
C ARG A 271 10.67 19.88 -6.91
N LEU A 272 9.63 19.35 -7.52
CA LEU A 272 8.70 20.10 -8.37
C LEU A 272 7.52 20.69 -7.59
N ALA A 273 7.32 20.27 -6.35
CA ALA A 273 6.27 20.77 -5.48
C ALA A 273 6.38 22.31 -5.31
N GLY A 274 5.25 22.99 -5.47
CA GLY A 274 5.19 24.45 -5.45
C GLY A 274 5.70 25.14 -6.73
N ARG A 275 6.43 24.46 -7.63
CA ARG A 275 6.90 25.00 -8.91
C ARG A 275 6.00 24.56 -10.08
N VAL A 276 5.48 23.36 -10.00
CA VAL A 276 4.59 22.78 -11.02
C VAL A 276 3.22 22.54 -10.39
N ARG A 277 2.18 22.82 -11.15
CA ARG A 277 0.79 22.66 -10.71
C ARG A 277 0.45 21.19 -10.49
N ILE A 278 -0.41 20.92 -9.48
CA ILE A 278 -0.87 19.58 -9.11
C ILE A 278 -1.50 18.86 -10.31
N GLU A 279 -2.35 19.53 -11.06
CA GLU A 279 -3.05 18.97 -12.23
C GLU A 279 -2.06 18.52 -13.32
N VAL A 280 -1.00 19.30 -13.55
CA VAL A 280 0.05 18.95 -14.52
C VAL A 280 0.85 17.74 -14.04
N MET A 281 1.19 17.68 -12.75
CA MET A 281 1.90 16.54 -12.18
C MET A 281 1.11 15.24 -12.30
N VAL A 282 -0.22 15.29 -12.06
CA VAL A 282 -1.11 14.15 -12.21
C VAL A 282 -1.22 13.73 -13.68
N LEU A 283 -1.34 14.67 -14.62
CA LEU A 283 -1.41 14.38 -16.04
C LEU A 283 -0.09 13.78 -16.56
N VAL A 284 1.05 14.39 -16.25
CA VAL A 284 2.38 13.89 -16.62
C VAL A 284 2.60 12.49 -16.05
N GLY A 285 2.26 12.27 -14.78
CA GLY A 285 2.32 10.95 -14.18
C GLY A 285 1.43 9.95 -14.94
N SER A 286 0.18 10.30 -15.28
CA SER A 286 -0.70 9.40 -16.03
C SER A 286 -0.17 9.07 -17.43
N LEU A 287 0.46 10.04 -18.12
CA LEU A 287 1.10 9.81 -19.42
C LEU A 287 2.34 8.91 -19.31
N LEU A 288 3.18 9.12 -18.29
CA LEU A 288 4.34 8.25 -18.05
C LEU A 288 3.92 6.82 -17.68
N LEU A 289 2.82 6.67 -16.89
CA LEU A 289 2.22 5.37 -16.61
C LEU A 289 1.84 4.66 -17.91
N ALA A 290 1.12 5.36 -18.79
CA ALA A 290 0.70 4.82 -20.08
C ALA A 290 1.92 4.43 -20.94
N THR A 291 2.95 5.28 -20.98
CA THR A 291 4.18 4.98 -21.72
C THR A 291 4.86 3.71 -21.20
N GLY A 292 5.04 3.57 -19.88
CA GLY A 292 5.65 2.39 -19.28
C GLY A 292 4.85 1.11 -19.56
N VAL A 293 3.52 1.18 -19.31
CA VAL A 293 2.64 0.02 -19.52
C VAL A 293 2.57 -0.37 -20.99
N PHE A 294 2.35 0.57 -21.92
CA PHE A 294 2.26 0.24 -23.34
C PHE A 294 3.59 -0.27 -23.93
N THR A 295 4.73 0.21 -23.41
CA THR A 295 6.04 -0.35 -23.75
C THR A 295 6.16 -1.81 -23.30
N GLN A 296 5.75 -2.13 -22.06
CA GLN A 296 5.74 -3.51 -21.55
C GLN A 296 4.81 -4.39 -22.36
N VAL A 297 3.60 -3.92 -22.64
CA VAL A 297 2.60 -4.62 -23.46
C VAL A 297 3.12 -4.86 -24.88
N GLY A 298 3.80 -3.89 -25.47
CA GLY A 298 4.45 -4.03 -26.79
C GLY A 298 5.48 -5.16 -26.80
N PHE A 299 6.33 -5.29 -25.79
CA PHE A 299 7.27 -6.41 -25.68
C PHE A 299 6.55 -7.76 -25.53
N ILE A 300 5.48 -7.84 -24.75
CA ILE A 300 4.70 -9.06 -24.58
C ILE A 300 4.09 -9.51 -25.90
N PHE A 301 3.45 -8.60 -26.67
CA PHE A 301 2.87 -8.93 -27.97
C PHE A 301 3.91 -9.22 -29.07
N ALA A 302 5.14 -8.67 -28.92
CA ALA A 302 6.27 -9.04 -29.78
C ALA A 302 6.89 -10.41 -29.42
N GLY A 303 6.38 -11.10 -28.38
CA GLY A 303 6.92 -12.38 -27.91
C GLY A 303 8.25 -12.25 -27.15
N ILE A 304 8.66 -11.03 -26.78
CA ILE A 304 9.94 -10.75 -26.09
C ILE A 304 9.65 -10.65 -24.59
N VAL A 305 9.56 -11.78 -23.91
CA VAL A 305 9.29 -11.86 -22.47
C VAL A 305 10.56 -12.26 -21.74
N THR A 306 11.18 -11.30 -21.10
CA THR A 306 12.40 -11.46 -20.30
C THR A 306 12.28 -10.68 -19.00
N PRO A 307 13.07 -10.96 -17.96
CA PRO A 307 13.05 -10.16 -16.74
C PRO A 307 13.20 -8.66 -17.02
N LEU A 308 14.08 -8.25 -17.92
CA LEU A 308 14.30 -6.84 -18.25
C LEU A 308 13.10 -6.20 -18.95
N THR A 309 12.42 -6.92 -19.86
CA THR A 309 11.23 -6.38 -20.56
C THR A 309 10.00 -6.30 -19.68
N ILE A 310 9.99 -7.01 -18.55
CA ILE A 310 8.96 -6.93 -17.52
C ILE A 310 9.25 -5.76 -16.58
N PHE A 311 10.46 -5.70 -16.00
CA PHE A 311 10.74 -4.80 -14.87
C PHE A 311 11.23 -3.42 -15.28
N LEU A 312 11.91 -3.23 -16.42
CA LEU A 312 12.39 -1.91 -16.84
C LEU A 312 11.26 -0.96 -17.28
N PRO A 313 10.30 -1.37 -18.14
CA PRO A 313 9.12 -0.57 -18.39
C PRO A 313 8.25 -0.42 -17.13
N GLY A 314 8.21 -1.46 -16.28
CA GLY A 314 7.57 -1.42 -14.98
C GLY A 314 8.18 -0.38 -14.04
N PHE A 315 9.50 -0.21 -14.03
CA PHE A 315 10.16 0.89 -13.32
C PHE A 315 9.59 2.25 -13.75
N LEU A 316 9.43 2.50 -15.05
CA LEU A 316 8.87 3.75 -15.56
C LEU A 316 7.40 3.92 -15.15
N ALA A 317 6.60 2.85 -15.21
CA ALA A 317 5.21 2.85 -14.77
C ALA A 317 5.08 3.19 -13.28
N ILE A 318 5.96 2.68 -12.43
CA ILE A 318 5.92 2.94 -10.99
C ILE A 318 6.62 4.26 -10.60
N LEU A 319 7.59 4.71 -11.36
CA LEU A 319 8.13 6.07 -11.26
C LEU A 319 7.02 7.10 -11.47
N SER A 320 6.17 6.88 -12.47
CA SER A 320 5.01 7.73 -12.73
C SER A 320 4.04 7.83 -11.55
N GLN A 321 3.84 6.71 -10.84
CA GLN A 321 3.03 6.68 -9.62
C GLN A 321 3.69 7.50 -8.50
N GLY A 322 5.01 7.44 -8.36
CA GLY A 322 5.76 8.28 -7.41
C GLY A 322 5.57 9.79 -7.68
N ILE A 323 5.38 10.18 -8.93
CA ILE A 323 5.08 11.57 -9.32
C ILE A 323 3.60 11.92 -9.06
N SER A 324 2.68 11.10 -9.54
CA SER A 324 1.24 11.42 -9.56
C SER A 324 0.55 11.22 -8.21
N LEU A 325 0.92 10.21 -7.43
CA LEU A 325 0.23 9.84 -6.19
C LEU A 325 0.25 10.94 -5.13
N PRO A 326 1.41 11.54 -4.75
CA PRO A 326 1.43 12.65 -3.79
C PRO A 326 0.63 13.85 -4.28
N SER A 327 0.71 14.13 -5.59
CA SER A 327 -0.01 15.24 -6.22
C SER A 327 -1.51 15.01 -6.23
N ALA A 328 -1.97 13.79 -6.56
CA ALA A 328 -3.39 13.45 -6.55
C ALA A 328 -3.97 13.49 -5.13
N GLN A 329 -3.24 12.98 -4.13
CA GLN A 329 -3.65 13.07 -2.73
C GLN A 329 -3.76 14.53 -2.27
N SER A 330 -2.77 15.38 -2.57
CA SER A 330 -2.80 16.81 -2.26
C SER A 330 -3.96 17.50 -2.97
N GLY A 331 -4.21 17.20 -4.24
CA GLY A 331 -5.33 17.73 -5.01
C GLY A 331 -6.69 17.35 -4.42
N ALA A 332 -6.85 16.09 -4.01
CA ALA A 332 -8.07 15.61 -3.34
C ALA A 332 -8.33 16.33 -2.01
N ILE A 333 -7.28 16.49 -1.19
CA ILE A 333 -7.33 17.19 0.11
C ILE A 333 -7.68 18.67 -0.09
N ASN A 334 -7.06 19.35 -1.06
CA ASN A 334 -7.33 20.76 -1.36
C ASN A 334 -8.79 20.98 -1.79
N VAL A 335 -9.33 20.08 -2.62
CA VAL A 335 -10.74 20.14 -3.03
C VAL A 335 -11.71 19.87 -1.87
N ALA A 336 -11.30 19.04 -0.92
CA ALA A 336 -12.13 18.66 0.22
C ALA A 336 -12.23 19.75 1.32
N GLY A 337 -11.26 20.66 1.42
CA GLY A 337 -11.24 21.74 2.41
C GLY A 337 -11.42 21.23 3.84
N PRO A 338 -12.52 21.60 4.54
CA PRO A 338 -12.77 21.17 5.93
C PRO A 338 -12.87 19.63 6.11
N LEU A 339 -13.08 18.88 5.04
CA LEU A 339 -13.21 17.42 5.04
C LEU A 339 -11.91 16.71 4.68
N ALA A 340 -10.73 17.36 4.85
CA ALA A 340 -9.41 16.85 4.47
C ALA A 340 -9.10 15.46 5.05
N GLY A 341 -9.46 15.20 6.30
CA GLY A 341 -9.28 13.89 6.94
C GLY A 341 -10.12 12.79 6.28
N THR A 342 -11.40 13.10 6.00
CA THR A 342 -12.30 12.19 5.28
C THR A 342 -11.78 11.90 3.86
N ALA A 343 -11.29 12.94 3.17
CA ALA A 343 -10.71 12.83 1.83
C ALA A 343 -9.48 11.90 1.80
N ALA A 344 -8.59 12.05 2.76
CA ALA A 344 -7.41 11.18 2.89
C ALA A 344 -7.81 9.72 3.14
N GLY A 345 -8.81 9.48 4.00
CA GLY A 345 -9.33 8.13 4.27
C GLY A 345 -9.96 7.49 3.02
N ILE A 346 -10.81 8.22 2.29
CA ILE A 346 -11.39 7.75 1.03
C ILE A 346 -10.27 7.44 0.01
N GLY A 347 -9.26 8.28 -0.08
CA GLY A 347 -8.12 8.07 -0.98
C GLY A 347 -7.42 6.74 -0.73
N VAL A 348 -7.04 6.45 0.51
CA VAL A 348 -6.41 5.18 0.90
C VAL A 348 -7.34 3.99 0.66
N PHE A 349 -8.61 4.13 1.04
CA PHE A 349 -9.61 3.09 0.82
C PHE A 349 -9.73 2.71 -0.66
N ILE A 350 -9.88 3.69 -1.56
CA ILE A 350 -10.00 3.46 -3.00
C ILE A 350 -8.72 2.85 -3.59
N GLN A 351 -7.53 3.26 -3.12
CA GLN A 351 -6.26 2.66 -3.56
C GLN A 351 -6.20 1.16 -3.24
N LEU A 352 -6.48 0.80 -1.99
CA LEU A 352 -6.45 -0.60 -1.55
C LEU A 352 -7.57 -1.44 -2.18
N LEU A 353 -8.76 -0.86 -2.32
CA LEU A 353 -9.88 -1.51 -3.00
C LEU A 353 -9.56 -1.77 -4.49
N SER A 354 -9.01 -0.76 -5.19
CA SER A 354 -8.61 -0.91 -6.59
C SER A 354 -7.50 -1.95 -6.75
N ALA A 355 -6.54 -2.00 -5.83
CA ALA A 355 -5.51 -3.03 -5.77
C ALA A 355 -6.11 -4.43 -5.57
N ALA A 356 -7.04 -4.59 -4.64
CA ALA A 356 -7.71 -5.86 -4.38
C ALA A 356 -8.48 -6.36 -5.62
N VAL A 357 -9.26 -5.46 -6.24
CA VAL A 357 -10.06 -5.76 -7.42
C VAL A 357 -9.16 -6.13 -8.61
N SER A 358 -8.12 -5.34 -8.89
CA SER A 358 -7.24 -5.57 -10.04
C SER A 358 -6.43 -6.87 -9.91
N THR A 359 -5.91 -7.15 -8.72
CA THR A 359 -5.20 -8.40 -8.42
C THR A 359 -6.10 -9.60 -8.60
N GLN A 360 -7.36 -9.52 -8.15
CA GLN A 360 -8.30 -10.63 -8.33
C GLN A 360 -8.78 -10.77 -9.77
N LEU A 361 -8.99 -9.65 -10.48
CA LEU A 361 -9.31 -9.69 -11.92
C LEU A 361 -8.19 -10.36 -12.72
N PHE A 362 -6.92 -10.04 -12.41
CA PHE A 362 -5.79 -10.76 -12.99
C PHE A 362 -5.90 -12.26 -12.70
N GLY A 363 -6.14 -12.65 -11.45
CA GLY A 363 -6.29 -14.06 -11.09
C GLY A 363 -7.43 -14.78 -11.84
N PHE A 364 -8.54 -14.10 -12.15
CA PHE A 364 -9.65 -14.70 -12.90
C PHE A 364 -9.33 -14.95 -14.37
N VAL A 365 -8.53 -14.09 -15.00
CA VAL A 365 -8.18 -14.21 -16.42
C VAL A 365 -6.84 -14.90 -16.66
N ALA A 366 -6.09 -15.17 -15.59
CA ALA A 366 -4.77 -15.79 -15.65
C ALA A 366 -4.85 -17.19 -16.27
N ASP A 367 -3.99 -17.44 -17.26
CA ASP A 367 -3.92 -18.66 -18.06
C ASP A 367 -2.49 -19.25 -18.17
N GLY A 368 -1.58 -18.76 -17.32
CA GLY A 368 -0.16 -19.13 -17.33
C GLY A 368 0.66 -18.39 -18.38
N THR A 369 0.04 -17.52 -19.19
CA THR A 369 0.72 -16.70 -20.21
C THR A 369 0.90 -15.24 -19.76
N PRO A 370 1.74 -14.42 -20.41
CA PRO A 370 1.88 -13.00 -20.08
C PRO A 370 0.71 -12.11 -20.54
N TYR A 371 -0.19 -12.59 -21.41
CA TYR A 371 -1.27 -11.78 -22.00
C TYR A 371 -2.32 -11.29 -20.97
N PRO A 372 -2.78 -12.07 -19.98
CA PRO A 372 -3.70 -11.60 -18.97
C PRO A 372 -3.17 -10.39 -18.19
N MET A 373 -1.87 -10.39 -17.84
CA MET A 373 -1.23 -9.23 -17.21
C MET A 373 -1.34 -8.01 -18.13
N ALA A 374 -0.96 -8.15 -19.40
CA ALA A 374 -1.01 -7.07 -20.39
C ALA A 374 -2.43 -6.47 -20.52
N ILE A 375 -3.46 -7.31 -20.55
CA ILE A 375 -4.86 -6.87 -20.64
C ILE A 375 -5.27 -6.07 -19.39
N VAL A 376 -5.06 -6.63 -18.20
CA VAL A 376 -5.52 -6.01 -16.96
C VAL A 376 -4.79 -4.70 -16.70
N VAL A 377 -3.46 -4.64 -16.85
CA VAL A 377 -2.71 -3.39 -16.65
C VAL A 377 -3.09 -2.32 -17.68
N THR A 378 -3.40 -2.72 -18.94
CA THR A 378 -3.87 -1.79 -19.97
C THR A 378 -5.20 -1.16 -19.58
N VAL A 379 -6.18 -1.96 -19.17
CA VAL A 379 -7.51 -1.49 -18.78
C VAL A 379 -7.40 -0.45 -17.66
N PHE A 380 -6.69 -0.77 -16.58
CA PHE A 380 -6.52 0.18 -15.48
C PHE A 380 -5.68 1.41 -15.84
N THR A 381 -4.72 1.27 -16.76
CA THR A 381 -3.93 2.42 -17.28
C THR A 381 -4.79 3.37 -18.10
N VAL A 382 -5.65 2.84 -18.97
CA VAL A 382 -6.59 3.66 -19.75
C VAL A 382 -7.55 4.42 -18.82
N PHE A 383 -8.10 3.76 -17.80
CA PHE A 383 -8.91 4.43 -16.80
C PHE A 383 -8.12 5.48 -16.01
N ALA A 384 -6.90 5.18 -15.56
CA ALA A 384 -6.05 6.14 -14.85
C ALA A 384 -5.76 7.38 -15.71
N LEU A 385 -5.48 7.20 -17.01
CA LEU A 385 -5.24 8.29 -17.94
C LEU A 385 -6.53 9.11 -18.19
N ALA A 386 -7.67 8.44 -18.43
CA ALA A 386 -8.95 9.11 -18.68
C ALA A 386 -9.37 10.00 -17.50
N VAL A 387 -9.29 9.48 -16.27
CA VAL A 387 -9.63 10.29 -15.09
C VAL A 387 -8.54 11.30 -14.73
N GLY A 388 -7.27 11.02 -15.04
CA GLY A 388 -6.14 11.91 -14.79
C GLY A 388 -6.15 13.20 -15.64
N ILE A 389 -6.84 13.18 -16.78
CA ILE A 389 -7.05 14.35 -17.65
C ILE A 389 -8.09 15.32 -17.04
N ILE A 390 -9.09 14.81 -16.31
CA ILE A 390 -10.22 15.59 -15.80
C ILE A 390 -9.80 16.80 -14.97
N PRO A 391 -8.90 16.70 -13.96
CA PRO A 391 -8.48 17.86 -13.18
C PRO A 391 -7.82 18.94 -14.02
N PHE A 392 -7.10 18.57 -15.07
CA PHE A 392 -6.45 19.50 -15.98
C PHE A 392 -7.47 20.26 -16.85
N VAL A 393 -8.47 19.57 -17.40
CA VAL A 393 -9.49 20.14 -18.28
C VAL A 393 -10.54 20.95 -17.51
N THR A 394 -10.96 20.50 -16.34
CA THR A 394 -12.02 21.14 -15.52
C THR A 394 -11.52 22.32 -14.68
N ARG A 395 -10.30 22.75 -14.92
CA ARG A 395 -9.67 23.86 -14.22
C ARG A 395 -10.42 25.19 -14.47
N LYS A 396 -10.84 25.88 -13.39
CA LYS A 396 -11.34 27.24 -13.49
C LYS A 396 -10.17 28.20 -13.76
N ARG A 397 -10.39 29.20 -14.68
CA ARG A 397 -9.39 30.23 -15.01
C ARG A 397 -9.02 31.16 -13.83
N THR A 398 -9.76 31.07 -12.72
CA THR A 398 -9.59 31.88 -11.50
C THR A 398 -8.50 31.38 -10.54
N ASP A 399 -7.89 30.20 -10.78
CA ASP A 399 -6.82 29.65 -9.92
C ASP A 399 -5.41 30.18 -10.30
N THR A 400 -5.33 31.34 -10.94
CA THR A 400 -4.08 31.94 -11.49
C THR A 400 -3.61 33.22 -10.76
N ALA A 401 -4.04 33.44 -9.50
CA ALA A 401 -3.50 34.53 -8.68
C ALA A 401 -2.69 33.99 -7.49
#